data_a7218f71ec6772044425e2f1da54dfcf
#
_entry.id   a7218f71ec6772044425e2f1da54dfcf
#
_cell.length_a   1.000
_cell.length_b   1.000
_cell.length_c   1.000
_cell.angle_alpha   90.00
_cell.angle_beta   90.00
_cell.angle_gamma   90.00
#
_symmetry.space_group_name_H-M   'P 1'
#
loop_
_entity.id
_entity.type
_entity.pdbx_description
1 polymer ?
#
loop_
_entity_poly.entity_id
_entity_poly.type
_entity_poly.pdbx_seq_one_letter_code
_entity_poly.pdbx_strand_id
1 'polypeptide(L)'
;MLAMYDVIIVGGGASGLACALTLASSRGRGWNWAEGRTYLVFDTGESDLNKAYLKNVPGVQPITGTQLLEVIKDQIKDWGCVEFSEEKVVEIKKDGEIYKVYTEEGKEYNAKYVVLAGGFKEFSIKGLELEVVENPKSPKPGRVMIKHKDFEAMPNLFVVGTLAGLSSHFTSCAGSGVEVAIEILSRMAGKRIVIHDAPQD
;
A
#
# COMPACT_ATOMS: atom_id res chain seq x y z
N MET A 1 -17.16 -19.24 -1.01
CA MET A 1 -17.30 -17.78 -1.07
C MET A 1 -15.94 -17.21 -1.40
N LEU A 2 -15.85 -16.29 -2.36
CA LEU A 2 -14.60 -15.58 -2.65
C LEU A 2 -14.23 -14.72 -1.44
N ALA A 3 -12.94 -14.69 -1.10
CA ALA A 3 -12.46 -13.88 0.03
C ALA A 3 -12.71 -12.39 -0.25
N MET A 4 -13.32 -11.71 0.70
CA MET A 4 -13.58 -10.27 0.67
C MET A 4 -12.69 -9.59 1.70
N TYR A 5 -11.80 -8.72 1.23
CA TYR A 5 -10.95 -7.89 2.08
C TYR A 5 -11.49 -6.46 2.16
N ASP A 6 -11.21 -5.78 3.25
CA ASP A 6 -11.49 -4.35 3.34
C ASP A 6 -10.55 -3.56 2.42
N VAL A 7 -9.26 -3.91 2.42
CA VAL A 7 -8.24 -3.29 1.57
C VAL A 7 -7.34 -4.35 0.96
N ILE A 8 -7.06 -4.22 -0.34
CA ILE A 8 -6.00 -4.94 -1.03
C ILE A 8 -4.91 -3.94 -1.41
N ILE A 9 -3.67 -4.25 -1.05
CA ILE A 9 -2.48 -3.47 -1.39
C ILE A 9 -1.66 -4.26 -2.39
N VAL A 10 -1.34 -3.66 -3.53
CA VAL A 10 -0.54 -4.27 -4.58
C VAL A 10 0.86 -3.69 -4.59
N GLY A 11 1.79 -4.41 -4.01
CA GLY A 11 3.19 -4.03 -3.84
C GLY A 11 3.63 -3.98 -2.37
N GLY A 12 4.67 -4.74 -2.02
CA GLY A 12 5.25 -4.86 -0.68
C GLY A 12 6.52 -4.04 -0.47
N GLY A 13 6.63 -2.88 -1.12
CA GLY A 13 7.73 -1.93 -0.90
C GLY A 13 7.45 -0.95 0.25
N ALA A 14 8.24 0.12 0.35
CA ALA A 14 8.14 1.12 1.42
C ALA A 14 6.71 1.66 1.61
N SER A 15 6.05 2.06 0.54
CA SER A 15 4.72 2.68 0.59
C SER A 15 3.63 1.66 0.92
N GLY A 16 3.67 0.47 0.30
CA GLY A 16 2.67 -0.57 0.53
C GLY A 16 2.73 -1.13 1.95
N LEU A 17 3.93 -1.42 2.47
CA LEU A 17 4.08 -1.89 3.85
C LEU A 17 3.76 -0.83 4.89
N ALA A 18 4.11 0.44 4.66
CA ALA A 18 3.73 1.53 5.55
C ALA A 18 2.20 1.71 5.60
N CYS A 19 1.53 1.58 4.45
CA CYS A 19 0.07 1.56 4.37
C CYS A 19 -0.50 0.40 5.19
N ALA A 20 -0.01 -0.82 4.96
CA ALA A 20 -0.47 -2.01 5.66
C ALA A 20 -0.28 -1.92 7.18
N LEU A 21 0.89 -1.45 7.64
CA LEU A 21 1.17 -1.28 9.07
C LEU A 21 0.23 -0.25 9.70
N THR A 22 0.00 0.88 9.02
CA THR A 22 -0.91 1.91 9.53
C THR A 22 -2.36 1.42 9.60
N LEU A 23 -2.84 0.71 8.57
CA LEU A 23 -4.16 0.06 8.59
C LEU A 23 -4.28 -0.93 9.75
N ALA A 24 -3.29 -1.81 9.91
CA ALA A 24 -3.26 -2.82 10.96
C ALA A 24 -3.27 -2.21 12.35
N SER A 25 -2.55 -1.12 12.57
CA SER A 25 -2.44 -0.43 13.86
C SER A 25 -3.75 0.24 14.33
N SER A 26 -4.81 0.23 13.54
CA SER A 26 -6.14 0.64 13.97
C SER A 26 -6.83 -0.40 14.87
N ARG A 27 -6.40 -1.67 14.82
CA ARG A 27 -6.93 -2.76 15.62
C ARG A 27 -6.50 -2.63 17.09
N GLY A 28 -7.32 -3.13 18.01
CA GLY A 28 -7.00 -3.17 19.44
C GLY A 28 -7.15 -1.83 20.16
N ARG A 29 -7.71 -0.82 19.51
CA ARG A 29 -7.94 0.53 20.08
C ARG A 29 -9.33 0.71 20.71
N GLY A 30 -10.12 -0.36 20.79
CA GLY A 30 -11.51 -0.26 21.21
C GLY A 30 -12.43 0.44 20.20
N TRP A 31 -12.00 0.56 18.94
CA TRP A 31 -12.80 1.11 17.86
C TRP A 31 -13.59 0.01 17.16
N ASN A 32 -14.87 -0.14 17.49
CA ASN A 32 -15.72 -1.19 16.94
C ASN A 32 -15.70 -1.26 15.39
N TRP A 33 -15.54 -0.11 14.71
CA TRP A 33 -15.48 -0.05 13.26
C TRP A 33 -14.16 -0.59 12.68
N ALA A 34 -13.10 -0.67 13.48
CA ALA A 34 -11.78 -1.16 13.07
C ALA A 34 -11.57 -2.64 13.39
N GLU A 35 -12.32 -3.17 14.38
CA GLU A 35 -12.23 -4.57 14.73
C GLU A 35 -12.79 -5.47 13.60
N GLY A 36 -12.17 -6.62 13.38
CA GLY A 36 -12.57 -7.56 12.34
C GLY A 36 -12.21 -7.15 10.90
N ARG A 37 -11.56 -6.01 10.69
CA ARG A 37 -11.06 -5.63 9.36
C ARG A 37 -9.93 -6.54 8.90
N THR A 38 -9.91 -6.83 7.60
CA THR A 38 -8.94 -7.72 6.96
C THR A 38 -8.26 -7.03 5.78
N TYR A 39 -6.96 -7.24 5.69
CA TYR A 39 -6.11 -6.63 4.68
C TYR A 39 -5.28 -7.67 3.98
N LEU A 40 -5.02 -7.48 2.69
CA LEU A 40 -4.17 -8.35 1.89
C LEU A 40 -3.09 -7.52 1.19
N VAL A 41 -1.85 -7.96 1.30
CA VAL A 41 -0.71 -7.38 0.57
C VAL A 41 -0.20 -8.40 -0.44
N PHE A 42 -0.22 -8.02 -1.71
CA PHE A 42 0.49 -8.75 -2.76
C PHE A 42 1.93 -8.24 -2.85
N ASP A 43 2.90 -9.10 -2.54
CA ASP A 43 4.33 -8.78 -2.53
C ASP A 43 5.13 -9.87 -3.25
N THR A 44 5.50 -9.61 -4.49
CA THR A 44 6.34 -10.52 -5.29
C THR A 44 7.81 -10.51 -4.88
N GLY A 45 8.19 -9.73 -3.88
CA GLY A 45 9.58 -9.59 -3.43
C GLY A 45 10.48 -8.73 -4.33
N GLU A 46 9.94 -8.09 -5.36
CA GLU A 46 10.70 -7.36 -6.37
C GLU A 46 10.88 -5.85 -6.07
N SER A 47 10.91 -5.47 -4.80
CA SER A 47 11.12 -4.06 -4.42
C SER A 47 12.51 -3.56 -4.81
N ASP A 48 12.58 -2.36 -5.41
CA ASP A 48 13.86 -1.68 -5.66
C ASP A 48 14.63 -1.37 -4.37
N LEU A 49 13.92 -1.32 -3.24
CA LEU A 49 14.53 -1.12 -1.92
C LEU A 49 15.49 -2.26 -1.54
N ASN A 50 15.29 -3.46 -2.06
CA ASN A 50 16.18 -4.61 -1.84
C ASN A 50 17.63 -4.36 -2.28
N LYS A 51 17.85 -3.39 -3.17
CA LYS A 51 19.17 -3.01 -3.68
C LYS A 51 19.79 -1.82 -2.93
N ALA A 52 19.09 -1.27 -1.95
CA ALA A 52 19.49 -0.07 -1.25
C ALA A 52 20.21 -0.37 0.07
N TYR A 53 21.19 0.48 0.40
CA TYR A 53 21.71 0.62 1.75
C TYR A 53 21.31 2.00 2.27
N LEU A 54 20.53 2.02 3.34
CA LEU A 54 19.83 3.20 3.83
C LEU A 54 20.59 3.82 4.99
N LYS A 55 21.01 5.07 4.84
CA LYS A 55 21.72 5.85 5.87
C LYS A 55 20.98 7.13 6.26
N ASN A 56 19.85 7.39 5.59
CA ASN A 56 19.14 8.68 5.67
C ASN A 56 17.65 8.52 5.94
N VAL A 57 17.27 7.41 6.58
CA VAL A 57 15.90 7.22 7.07
C VAL A 57 15.84 7.74 8.51
N PRO A 58 15.07 8.80 8.79
CA PRO A 58 15.01 9.37 10.13
C PRO A 58 14.56 8.33 11.18
N GLY A 59 15.29 8.26 12.29
CA GLY A 59 14.99 7.35 13.40
C GLY A 59 15.45 5.90 13.19
N VAL A 60 16.02 5.57 12.03
CA VAL A 60 16.51 4.22 11.70
C VAL A 60 18.03 4.24 11.58
N GLN A 61 18.72 3.34 12.28
CA GLN A 61 20.17 3.13 12.12
C GLN A 61 20.46 2.62 10.70
N PRO A 62 21.69 2.85 10.16
CA PRO A 62 22.04 2.35 8.84
C PRO A 62 21.70 0.88 8.65
N ILE A 63 20.92 0.56 7.62
CA ILE A 63 20.34 -0.76 7.40
C ILE A 63 20.19 -1.04 5.89
N THR A 64 20.21 -2.30 5.49
CA THR A 64 19.83 -2.64 4.11
C THR A 64 18.32 -2.51 3.91
N GLY A 65 17.91 -2.19 2.69
CA GLY A 65 16.46 -2.10 2.39
C GLY A 65 15.74 -3.42 2.61
N THR A 66 16.38 -4.55 2.31
CA THR A 66 15.81 -5.89 2.61
C THR A 66 15.56 -6.08 4.10
N GLN A 67 16.54 -5.77 4.95
CA GLN A 67 16.36 -5.87 6.39
C GLN A 67 15.27 -4.94 6.91
N LEU A 68 15.18 -3.71 6.39
CA LEU A 68 14.13 -2.77 6.81
C LEU A 68 12.74 -3.28 6.41
N LEU A 69 12.58 -3.84 5.21
CA LEU A 69 11.30 -4.44 4.79
C LEU A 69 10.89 -5.59 5.68
N GLU A 70 11.83 -6.46 6.09
CA GLU A 70 11.55 -7.57 7.01
C GLU A 70 11.13 -7.05 8.40
N VAL A 71 11.81 -6.04 8.94
CA VAL A 71 11.41 -5.41 10.21
C VAL A 71 9.97 -4.90 10.14
N ILE A 72 9.59 -4.23 9.05
CA ILE A 72 8.22 -3.72 8.90
C ILE A 72 7.21 -4.87 8.76
N LYS A 73 7.54 -5.92 8.01
CA LYS A 73 6.69 -7.10 7.89
C LYS A 73 6.45 -7.78 9.24
N ASP A 74 7.48 -7.87 10.08
CA ASP A 74 7.34 -8.43 11.43
C ASP A 74 6.43 -7.56 12.30
N GLN A 75 6.59 -6.23 12.27
CA GLN A 75 5.67 -5.30 12.93
C GLN A 75 4.22 -5.49 12.48
N ILE A 76 3.98 -5.73 11.17
CA ILE A 76 2.65 -5.97 10.64
C ILE A 76 2.06 -7.28 11.14
N LYS A 77 2.84 -8.35 11.18
CA LYS A 77 2.42 -9.69 11.63
C LYS A 77 1.86 -9.68 13.05
N ASP A 78 2.43 -8.87 13.94
CA ASP A 78 2.01 -8.77 15.34
C ASP A 78 0.54 -8.34 15.50
N TRP A 79 -0.03 -7.65 14.51
CA TRP A 79 -1.44 -7.24 14.52
C TRP A 79 -2.42 -8.34 14.10
N GLY A 80 -1.98 -9.38 13.40
CA GLY A 80 -2.77 -10.57 13.03
C GLY A 80 -3.98 -10.29 12.11
N CYS A 81 -3.96 -9.19 11.33
CA CYS A 81 -5.07 -8.82 10.43
C CYS A 81 -4.64 -8.53 9.00
N VAL A 82 -3.37 -8.76 8.68
CA VAL A 82 -2.82 -8.60 7.33
C VAL A 82 -2.34 -9.95 6.83
N GLU A 83 -2.83 -10.35 5.67
CA GLU A 83 -2.35 -11.50 4.92
C GLU A 83 -1.35 -11.05 3.86
N PHE A 84 -0.38 -11.90 3.56
CA PHE A 84 0.59 -11.68 2.48
C PHE A 84 0.45 -12.75 1.43
N SER A 85 0.50 -12.37 0.16
CA SER A 85 0.54 -13.27 -0.99
C SER A 85 1.70 -12.87 -1.90
N GLU A 86 2.44 -13.87 -2.39
CA GLU A 86 3.52 -13.68 -3.38
C GLU A 86 3.00 -13.67 -4.82
N GLU A 87 1.68 -13.84 -5.01
CA GLU A 87 1.07 -13.88 -6.32
C GLU A 87 1.18 -12.52 -7.02
N LYS A 88 1.32 -12.57 -8.35
CA LYS A 88 1.37 -11.37 -9.18
C LYS A 88 -0.02 -10.96 -9.63
N VAL A 89 -0.42 -9.74 -9.29
CA VAL A 89 -1.67 -9.14 -9.78
C VAL A 89 -1.49 -8.72 -11.24
N VAL A 90 -2.41 -9.14 -12.11
CA VAL A 90 -2.36 -8.87 -13.56
C VAL A 90 -3.56 -8.08 -14.08
N GLU A 91 -4.69 -8.14 -13.39
CA GLU A 91 -5.90 -7.41 -13.76
C GLU A 91 -6.68 -6.96 -12.52
N ILE A 92 -7.27 -5.78 -12.60
CA ILE A 92 -8.21 -5.26 -11.59
C ILE A 92 -9.41 -4.70 -12.33
N LYS A 93 -10.61 -5.06 -11.89
CA LYS A 93 -11.86 -4.56 -12.43
C LYS A 93 -12.71 -3.93 -11.34
N LYS A 94 -13.34 -2.82 -11.65
CA LYS A 94 -14.37 -2.24 -10.78
C LYS A 94 -15.71 -2.92 -11.05
N ASP A 95 -16.37 -3.38 -9.99
CA ASP A 95 -17.69 -4.00 -10.04
C ASP A 95 -18.58 -3.35 -8.95
N GLY A 96 -19.34 -2.35 -9.34
CA GLY A 96 -20.13 -1.53 -8.42
C GLY A 96 -19.24 -0.83 -7.39
N GLU A 97 -19.41 -1.15 -6.11
CA GLU A 97 -18.68 -0.55 -4.99
C GLU A 97 -17.39 -1.31 -4.61
N ILE A 98 -17.10 -2.43 -5.29
CA ILE A 98 -15.93 -3.26 -5.00
C ILE A 98 -14.99 -3.34 -6.20
N TYR A 99 -13.78 -3.77 -5.93
CA TYR A 99 -12.77 -4.14 -6.91
C TYR A 99 -12.55 -5.65 -6.90
N LYS A 100 -12.49 -6.25 -8.09
CA LYS A 100 -12.08 -7.64 -8.33
C LYS A 100 -10.63 -7.62 -8.80
N VAL A 101 -9.78 -8.31 -8.06
CA VAL A 101 -8.34 -8.39 -8.29
C VAL A 101 -8.00 -9.79 -8.75
N TYR A 102 -7.37 -9.91 -9.91
CA TYR A 102 -7.01 -11.19 -10.53
C TYR A 102 -5.49 -11.35 -10.55
N THR A 103 -5.04 -12.55 -10.19
CA THR A 103 -3.62 -12.90 -10.21
C THR A 103 -3.26 -13.68 -11.48
N GLU A 104 -1.95 -13.78 -11.75
CA GLU A 104 -1.41 -14.55 -12.88
C GLU A 104 -1.78 -16.04 -12.79
N GLU A 105 -2.01 -16.55 -11.58
CA GLU A 105 -2.47 -17.92 -11.32
C GLU A 105 -3.98 -18.12 -11.53
N GLY A 106 -4.70 -17.08 -11.93
CA GLY A 106 -6.14 -17.12 -12.21
C GLY A 106 -7.03 -17.08 -10.98
N LYS A 107 -6.50 -16.71 -9.81
CA LYS A 107 -7.31 -16.50 -8.60
C LYS A 107 -7.95 -15.12 -8.61
N GLU A 108 -9.12 -15.03 -7.99
CA GLU A 108 -9.89 -13.80 -7.81
C GLU A 108 -9.99 -13.45 -6.32
N TYR A 109 -9.73 -12.17 -6.03
CA TYR A 109 -9.90 -11.57 -4.71
C TYR A 109 -10.75 -10.32 -4.82
N ASN A 110 -11.52 -10.01 -3.78
CA ASN A 110 -12.42 -8.86 -3.77
C ASN A 110 -12.04 -7.88 -2.66
N ALA A 111 -12.14 -6.58 -2.91
CA ALA A 111 -11.92 -5.55 -1.92
C ALA A 111 -12.77 -4.31 -2.14
N LYS A 112 -13.08 -3.61 -1.05
CA LYS A 112 -13.72 -2.29 -1.12
C LYS A 112 -12.71 -1.21 -1.53
N TYR A 113 -11.48 -1.30 -1.02
CA TYR A 113 -10.40 -0.35 -1.32
C TYR A 113 -9.22 -1.08 -1.93
N VAL A 114 -8.57 -0.44 -2.90
CA VAL A 114 -7.33 -0.93 -3.51
C VAL A 114 -6.27 0.15 -3.43
N VAL A 115 -5.05 -0.24 -3.06
CA VAL A 115 -3.88 0.65 -3.02
C VAL A 115 -2.81 0.09 -3.96
N LEU A 116 -2.47 0.86 -4.99
CA LEU A 116 -1.43 0.53 -5.95
C LEU A 116 -0.08 1.08 -5.46
N ALA A 117 0.83 0.18 -5.12
CA ALA A 117 2.17 0.46 -4.57
C ALA A 117 3.28 -0.22 -5.38
N GLY A 118 3.05 -0.46 -6.67
CA GLY A 118 3.91 -1.27 -7.55
C GLY A 118 5.20 -0.61 -8.02
N GLY A 119 5.52 0.61 -7.55
CA GLY A 119 6.70 1.33 -7.97
C GLY A 119 6.54 1.99 -9.35
N PHE A 120 7.61 2.53 -9.90
CA PHE A 120 7.61 3.42 -11.07
C PHE A 120 8.27 2.83 -12.32
N LYS A 121 8.69 1.56 -12.31
CA LYS A 121 9.37 0.95 -13.47
C LYS A 121 8.43 0.81 -14.65
N GLU A 122 7.26 0.27 -14.38
CA GLU A 122 6.19 0.05 -15.36
C GLU A 122 4.86 -0.10 -14.64
N PHE A 123 3.78 0.04 -15.38
CA PHE A 123 2.44 -0.29 -14.90
C PHE A 123 1.76 -1.19 -15.94
N SER A 124 1.57 -2.47 -15.61
CA SER A 124 1.07 -3.51 -16.52
C SER A 124 -0.27 -4.13 -16.12
N ILE A 125 -0.87 -3.67 -15.00
CA ILE A 125 -2.16 -4.16 -14.51
C ILE A 125 -3.27 -3.69 -15.46
N LYS A 126 -4.06 -4.63 -15.98
CA LYS A 126 -5.16 -4.39 -16.92
C LYS A 126 -6.47 -4.10 -16.19
N GLY A 127 -7.48 -3.66 -16.96
CA GLY A 127 -8.87 -3.56 -16.50
C GLY A 127 -9.24 -2.25 -15.81
N LEU A 128 -8.29 -1.33 -15.62
CA LEU A 128 -8.50 0.00 -15.04
C LEU A 128 -8.26 1.09 -16.08
N GLU A 129 -9.13 2.09 -16.11
CA GLU A 129 -8.96 3.29 -16.93
C GLU A 129 -8.15 4.34 -16.15
N LEU A 130 -6.82 4.18 -16.15
CA LEU A 130 -5.90 5.06 -15.43
C LEU A 130 -5.03 5.87 -16.40
N GLU A 131 -4.81 7.13 -16.08
CA GLU A 131 -3.91 7.99 -16.83
C GLU A 131 -2.46 7.76 -16.35
N VAL A 132 -1.72 6.95 -17.10
CA VAL A 132 -0.31 6.64 -16.84
C VAL A 132 0.55 7.61 -17.63
N VAL A 133 1.43 8.32 -16.96
CA VAL A 133 2.32 9.33 -17.55
C VAL A 133 3.76 9.12 -17.08
N GLU A 134 4.71 9.83 -17.69
CA GLU A 134 6.11 9.81 -17.23
C GLU A 134 6.22 10.47 -15.85
N ASN A 135 7.02 9.86 -14.95
CA ASN A 135 7.26 10.40 -13.63
C ASN A 135 8.30 11.54 -13.68
N PRO A 136 7.89 12.79 -13.44
CA PRO A 136 8.80 13.95 -13.59
C PRO A 136 9.88 14.04 -12.50
N LYS A 137 9.75 13.27 -11.43
CA LYS A 137 10.74 13.23 -10.34
C LYS A 137 11.74 12.07 -10.48
N SER A 138 11.61 11.28 -11.53
CA SER A 138 12.60 10.23 -11.80
C SER A 138 13.80 10.80 -12.55
N PRO A 139 15.05 10.50 -12.11
CA PRO A 139 16.24 10.87 -12.85
C PRO A 139 16.46 9.98 -14.09
N LYS A 140 15.68 8.91 -14.24
CA LYS A 140 15.78 7.97 -15.37
C LYS A 140 14.54 8.10 -16.25
N PRO A 141 14.69 8.18 -17.59
CA PRO A 141 13.58 8.21 -18.52
C PRO A 141 12.78 6.90 -18.47
N GLY A 142 11.54 6.96 -18.95
CA GLY A 142 10.64 5.79 -19.04
C GLY A 142 10.10 5.29 -17.70
N ARG A 143 10.28 6.05 -16.62
CA ARG A 143 9.61 5.76 -15.34
C ARG A 143 8.22 6.38 -15.34
N VAL A 144 7.27 5.65 -14.79
CA VAL A 144 5.85 6.01 -14.87
C VAL A 144 5.29 6.46 -13.53
N MET A 145 4.22 7.24 -13.60
CA MET A 145 3.31 7.51 -12.50
C MET A 145 1.87 7.48 -12.99
N ILE A 146 0.95 7.30 -12.07
CA ILE A 146 -0.48 7.38 -12.32
C ILE A 146 -0.98 8.74 -11.83
N LYS A 147 -1.72 9.46 -12.67
CA LYS A 147 -2.36 10.71 -12.24
C LYS A 147 -3.43 10.45 -11.20
N HIS A 148 -3.49 11.31 -10.21
CA HIS A 148 -4.40 11.20 -9.08
C HIS A 148 -4.70 12.58 -8.49
N LYS A 149 -5.75 12.63 -7.67
CA LYS A 149 -6.01 13.76 -6.78
C LYS A 149 -5.94 13.25 -5.35
N ASP A 150 -5.06 13.84 -4.53
CA ASP A 150 -4.86 13.41 -3.13
C ASP A 150 -4.66 11.89 -2.98
N PHE A 151 -3.80 11.33 -3.85
CA PHE A 151 -3.52 9.90 -3.99
C PHE A 151 -4.68 9.03 -4.52
N GLU A 152 -5.88 9.54 -4.72
CA GLU A 152 -7.01 8.79 -5.27
C GLU A 152 -7.04 8.93 -6.79
N ALA A 153 -6.84 7.82 -7.53
CA ALA A 153 -6.86 7.76 -8.98
C ALA A 153 -8.25 7.42 -9.54
N MET A 154 -9.00 6.61 -8.82
CA MET A 154 -10.41 6.28 -9.06
C MET A 154 -11.12 6.14 -7.70
N PRO A 155 -12.47 6.24 -7.63
CA PRO A 155 -13.19 6.08 -6.37
C PRO A 155 -12.78 4.82 -5.61
N ASN A 156 -12.21 4.96 -4.39
CA ASN A 156 -11.67 3.89 -3.54
C ASN A 156 -10.44 3.14 -4.10
N LEU A 157 -9.79 3.69 -5.13
CA LEU A 157 -8.53 3.17 -5.66
C LEU A 157 -7.45 4.26 -5.54
N PHE A 158 -6.42 3.93 -4.78
CA PHE A 158 -5.34 4.85 -4.44
C PHE A 158 -4.02 4.41 -5.08
N VAL A 159 -3.13 5.37 -5.27
CA VAL A 159 -1.75 5.15 -5.70
C VAL A 159 -0.78 5.77 -4.70
N VAL A 160 0.32 5.09 -4.41
CA VAL A 160 1.29 5.53 -3.40
C VAL A 160 2.73 5.37 -3.88
N GLY A 161 3.65 6.02 -3.19
CA GLY A 161 5.08 5.93 -3.47
C GLY A 161 5.47 6.55 -4.81
N THR A 162 6.44 5.96 -5.45
CA THR A 162 6.95 6.46 -6.74
C THR A 162 5.91 6.34 -7.86
N LEU A 163 4.97 5.40 -7.76
CA LEU A 163 3.85 5.28 -8.70
C LEU A 163 2.87 6.46 -8.60
N ALA A 164 2.82 7.14 -7.46
CA ALA A 164 2.09 8.40 -7.27
C ALA A 164 2.95 9.64 -7.64
N GLY A 165 4.10 9.46 -8.29
CA GLY A 165 4.96 10.57 -8.71
C GLY A 165 5.84 11.14 -7.60
N LEU A 166 6.03 10.43 -6.49
CA LEU A 166 6.92 10.86 -5.42
C LEU A 166 8.39 10.54 -5.74
N SER A 167 9.30 11.23 -5.07
CA SER A 167 10.73 10.94 -5.15
C SER A 167 11.02 9.55 -4.57
N SER A 168 11.98 8.86 -5.16
CA SER A 168 12.42 7.54 -4.71
C SER A 168 13.24 7.62 -3.43
N HIS A 169 12.60 8.01 -2.33
CA HIS A 169 13.17 8.04 -0.99
C HIS A 169 12.25 7.27 -0.04
N PHE A 170 12.81 6.44 0.84
CA PHE A 170 12.01 5.59 1.74
C PHE A 170 10.94 6.38 2.49
N THR A 171 11.34 7.44 3.19
CA THR A 171 10.42 8.23 4.04
C THR A 171 9.32 8.90 3.23
N SER A 172 9.64 9.43 2.04
CA SER A 172 8.64 10.05 1.15
C SER A 172 7.61 9.01 0.68
N CYS A 173 8.08 7.84 0.25
CA CYS A 173 7.20 6.77 -0.20
C CYS A 173 6.37 6.20 0.95
N ALA A 174 7.00 5.91 2.09
CA ALA A 174 6.31 5.41 3.29
C ALA A 174 5.24 6.38 3.78
N GLY A 175 5.55 7.69 3.82
CA GLY A 175 4.60 8.73 4.20
C GLY A 175 3.35 8.73 3.35
N SER A 176 3.46 8.54 2.04
CA SER A 176 2.27 8.46 1.17
C SER A 176 1.37 7.25 1.49
N GLY A 177 1.98 6.12 1.85
CA GLY A 177 1.24 4.93 2.31
C GLY A 177 0.49 5.19 3.61
N VAL A 178 1.11 5.91 4.54
CA VAL A 178 0.49 6.34 5.80
C VAL A 178 -0.70 7.27 5.54
N GLU A 179 -0.54 8.30 4.69
CA GLU A 179 -1.61 9.24 4.33
C GLU A 179 -2.82 8.53 3.75
N VAL A 180 -2.61 7.60 2.81
CA VAL A 180 -3.69 6.81 2.20
C VAL A 180 -4.35 5.90 3.23
N ALA A 181 -3.60 5.26 4.11
CA ALA A 181 -4.17 4.44 5.17
C ALA A 181 -5.06 5.25 6.11
N ILE A 182 -4.62 6.45 6.54
CA ILE A 182 -5.40 7.35 7.39
C ILE A 182 -6.67 7.81 6.67
N GLU A 183 -6.60 8.12 5.36
CA GLU A 183 -7.77 8.47 4.56
C GLU A 183 -8.78 7.32 4.51
N ILE A 184 -8.33 6.09 4.22
CA ILE A 184 -9.19 4.89 4.19
C ILE A 184 -9.84 4.65 5.55
N LEU A 185 -9.05 4.67 6.63
CA LEU A 185 -9.55 4.48 7.99
C LEU A 185 -10.54 5.58 8.40
N SER A 186 -10.30 6.82 7.98
CA SER A 186 -11.21 7.93 8.22
C SER A 186 -12.56 7.73 7.51
N ARG A 187 -12.55 7.20 6.28
CA ARG A 187 -13.77 6.82 5.55
C ARG A 187 -14.51 5.68 6.26
N MET A 188 -13.79 4.67 6.76
CA MET A 188 -14.38 3.57 7.54
C MET A 188 -14.99 4.05 8.85
N ALA A 189 -14.35 5.03 9.51
CA ALA A 189 -14.83 5.63 10.76
C ALA A 189 -15.98 6.64 10.56
N GLY A 190 -16.20 7.12 9.34
CA GLY A 190 -17.13 8.21 9.04
C GLY A 190 -16.72 9.58 9.58
N LYS A 191 -15.46 9.74 10.00
CA LYS A 191 -14.87 10.99 10.50
C LYS A 191 -13.35 10.97 10.37
N ARG A 192 -12.71 12.14 10.38
CA ARG A 192 -11.25 12.22 10.46
C ARG A 192 -10.72 11.56 11.73
N ILE A 193 -9.67 10.77 11.60
CA ILE A 193 -9.03 10.09 12.71
C ILE A 193 -7.55 10.45 12.80
N VAL A 194 -6.99 10.26 13.98
CA VAL A 194 -5.54 10.30 14.24
C VAL A 194 -5.16 8.98 14.88
N ILE A 195 -4.06 8.39 14.40
CA ILE A 195 -3.53 7.13 14.93
C ILE A 195 -2.24 7.43 15.69
N HIS A 196 -2.39 7.72 16.98
CA HIS A 196 -1.30 7.81 17.94
C HIS A 196 -1.78 7.24 19.28
N ASP A 197 -0.90 6.58 19.98
CA ASP A 197 -1.14 6.14 21.34
C ASP A 197 -0.54 7.15 22.32
N ALA A 198 -1.19 7.33 23.45
CA ALA A 198 -0.58 8.05 24.56
C ALA A 198 0.54 7.17 25.16
N PRO A 199 1.64 7.76 25.67
CA PRO A 199 2.62 7.01 26.45
C PRO A 199 1.91 6.25 27.56
N GLN A 200 2.30 4.99 27.77
CA GLN A 200 1.87 4.24 28.95
C GLN A 200 2.84 4.60 30.08
N ASP A 201 2.31 5.13 31.18
CA ASP A 201 3.06 5.45 32.39
C ASP A 201 3.61 4.16 33.04
#